data_ee2dfdd890d76a2b12f76ce3e7c524ce
#
_entry.id   ee2dfdd890d76a2b12f76ce3e7c524ce
#
_cell.length_a   1.000
_cell.length_b   1.000
_cell.length_c   1.000
_cell.angle_alpha   90.00
_cell.angle_beta   90.00
_cell.angle_gamma   90.00
#
_symmetry.space_group_name_H-M   'P 1'
#
loop_
_entity.id
_entity.type
_entity.pdbx_description
1 polymer ?
#
loop_
_entity_poly.entity_id
_entity_poly.type
_entity_poly.pdbx_seq_one_letter_code
_entity_poly.pdbx_strand_id
1 'polypeptide(L)'
;MTFPPSADGEQAAVDYLRRAGFAILERNWRSGRYELDIVARRWDELHFIEVKTRRAGGLTTPEEAITPRKFASLRRAAEAYMTQHRVRLEPQFDLAAVDLFPDGSMNVRFTERAMECNW
;
A
#
# COMPACT_ATOMS: atom_id res chain seq x y z
N MET A 1 -8.09 -13.17 21.29
CA MET A 1 -8.71 -12.10 20.49
C MET A 1 -8.12 -12.12 19.10
N THR A 2 -8.97 -12.23 18.10
CA THR A 2 -8.53 -12.27 16.71
C THR A 2 -8.75 -10.91 16.07
N PHE A 3 -7.68 -10.32 15.56
CA PHE A 3 -7.78 -9.10 14.76
C PHE A 3 -7.99 -9.48 13.31
N PRO A 4 -8.69 -8.65 12.53
CA PRO A 4 -8.75 -8.87 11.09
C PRO A 4 -7.34 -8.91 10.52
N PRO A 5 -6.97 -9.94 9.73
CA PRO A 5 -5.62 -10.02 9.16
C PRO A 5 -5.19 -8.76 8.41
N SER A 6 -6.15 -8.07 7.78
CA SER A 6 -5.85 -6.84 7.05
C SER A 6 -5.33 -5.71 7.94
N ALA A 7 -5.87 -5.58 9.17
CA ALA A 7 -5.44 -4.53 10.09
C ALA A 7 -4.02 -4.77 10.58
N ASP A 8 -3.69 -6.01 10.92
CA ASP A 8 -2.34 -6.37 11.37
C ASP A 8 -1.33 -6.24 10.24
N GLY A 9 -1.71 -6.63 9.03
CA GLY A 9 -0.85 -6.51 7.86
C GLY A 9 -0.54 -5.05 7.56
N GLU A 10 -1.51 -4.17 7.72
CA GLU A 10 -1.30 -2.75 7.50
C GLU A 10 -0.32 -2.17 8.51
N GLN A 11 -0.43 -2.56 9.79
CA GLN A 11 0.52 -2.11 10.81
C GLN A 11 1.93 -2.63 10.52
N ALA A 12 2.05 -3.89 10.11
CA ALA A 12 3.33 -4.46 9.72
C ALA A 12 3.97 -3.69 8.56
N ALA A 13 3.16 -3.32 7.57
CA ALA A 13 3.62 -2.52 6.44
C ALA A 13 4.10 -1.13 6.88
N VAL A 14 3.35 -0.48 7.77
CA VAL A 14 3.73 0.83 8.31
C VAL A 14 5.07 0.75 9.05
N ASP A 15 5.24 -0.25 9.91
CA ASP A 15 6.48 -0.45 10.66
C ASP A 15 7.66 -0.67 9.72
N TYR A 16 7.47 -1.49 8.69
CA TYR A 16 8.47 -1.73 7.67
C TYR A 16 8.89 -0.42 6.98
N LEU A 17 7.90 0.35 6.53
CA LEU A 17 8.15 1.59 5.79
C LEU A 17 8.86 2.62 6.65
N ARG A 18 8.51 2.75 7.92
CA ARG A 18 9.21 3.66 8.84
C ARG A 18 10.67 3.28 9.00
N ARG A 19 10.95 1.98 9.14
CA ARG A 19 12.33 1.50 9.22
C ARG A 19 13.10 1.74 7.91
N ALA A 20 12.38 1.75 6.78
CA ALA A 20 12.97 2.01 5.47
C ALA A 20 13.13 3.52 5.16
N GLY A 21 12.80 4.39 6.11
CA GLY A 21 13.01 5.82 5.97
C GLY A 21 11.83 6.61 5.43
N PHE A 22 10.65 5.98 5.33
CA PHE A 22 9.44 6.69 4.89
C PHE A 22 8.80 7.44 6.04
N ALA A 23 8.30 8.63 5.74
CA ALA A 23 7.39 9.36 6.63
C ALA A 23 5.97 9.00 6.24
N ILE A 24 5.22 8.44 7.18
CA ILE A 24 3.82 8.05 6.93
C ILE A 24 2.96 9.31 7.09
N LEU A 25 2.30 9.70 6.01
CA LEU A 25 1.46 10.89 5.98
C LEU A 25 0.00 10.58 6.28
N GLU A 26 -0.50 9.48 5.73
CA GLU A 26 -1.90 9.08 5.90
C GLU A 26 -1.99 7.57 5.98
N ARG A 27 -3.00 7.10 6.73
CA ARG A 27 -3.40 5.69 6.78
C ARG A 27 -4.89 5.64 6.56
N ASN A 28 -5.34 4.72 5.70
CA ASN A 28 -6.77 4.53 5.42
C ASN A 28 -7.46 5.84 5.03
N TRP A 29 -6.82 6.57 4.14
CA TRP A 29 -7.39 7.81 3.65
C TRP A 29 -8.59 7.53 2.75
N ARG A 30 -9.66 8.27 2.95
CA ARG A 30 -10.88 8.15 2.16
C ARG A 30 -11.40 9.50 1.75
N SER A 31 -11.90 9.57 0.51
CA SER A 31 -12.60 10.74 0.00
C SER A 31 -13.64 10.26 -1.01
N GLY A 32 -14.91 10.36 -0.63
CA GLY A 32 -15.98 9.77 -1.43
C GLY A 32 -15.77 8.25 -1.54
N ARG A 33 -15.66 7.75 -2.76
CA ARG A 33 -15.40 6.33 -3.03
C ARG A 33 -13.92 6.00 -3.18
N TYR A 34 -13.05 6.99 -3.05
CA TYR A 34 -11.62 6.78 -3.17
C TYR A 34 -11.03 6.34 -1.84
N GLU A 35 -10.14 5.35 -1.90
CA GLU A 35 -9.45 4.83 -0.73
C GLU A 35 -7.97 4.66 -1.03
N LEU A 36 -7.14 5.02 -0.04
CA LEU A 36 -5.69 4.81 -0.09
C LEU A 36 -5.28 4.17 1.23
N ASP A 37 -4.59 3.03 1.16
CA ASP A 37 -4.17 2.32 2.36
C ASP A 37 -3.11 3.10 3.13
N ILE A 38 -2.04 3.48 2.44
CA ILE A 38 -0.95 4.26 3.02
C ILE A 38 -0.50 5.32 2.03
N VAL A 39 -0.31 6.54 2.52
CA VAL A 39 0.37 7.60 1.79
C VAL A 39 1.63 7.94 2.57
N ALA A 40 2.78 7.88 1.92
CA ALA A 40 4.06 8.10 2.56
C ALA A 40 4.96 8.96 1.68
N ARG A 41 5.92 9.59 2.33
CA ARG A 41 6.90 10.44 1.63
C ARG A 41 8.31 9.96 1.93
N ARG A 42 9.14 9.92 0.89
CA ARG A 42 10.56 9.73 1.02
C ARG A 42 11.24 10.56 -0.06
N TRP A 43 12.18 11.42 0.34
CA TRP A 43 12.84 12.38 -0.56
C TRP A 43 11.80 13.29 -1.23
N ASP A 44 11.85 13.41 -2.55
CA ASP A 44 10.92 14.22 -3.35
C ASP A 44 9.78 13.40 -3.93
N GLU A 45 9.55 12.22 -3.39
CA GLU A 45 8.54 11.31 -3.92
C GLU A 45 7.40 11.12 -2.93
N LEU A 46 6.18 11.07 -3.47
CA LEU A 46 4.99 10.73 -2.71
C LEU A 46 4.58 9.31 -3.13
N HIS A 47 4.57 8.41 -2.14
CA HIS A 47 4.28 7.00 -2.38
C HIS A 47 2.86 6.66 -1.95
N PHE A 48 2.13 6.01 -2.85
CA PHE A 48 0.80 5.47 -2.59
C PHE A 48 0.95 3.96 -2.53
N ILE A 49 0.78 3.39 -1.36
CA ILE A 49 1.15 2.00 -1.10
C ILE A 49 -0.11 1.19 -0.84
N GLU A 50 -0.35 0.21 -1.72
CA GLU A 50 -1.41 -0.78 -1.54
C GLU A 50 -0.88 -1.88 -0.64
N VAL A 51 -1.65 -2.23 0.39
CA VAL A 51 -1.30 -3.31 1.31
C VAL A 51 -2.18 -4.51 1.02
N LYS A 52 -1.55 -5.65 0.77
CA LYS A 52 -2.25 -6.92 0.57
C LYS A 52 -1.68 -7.97 1.51
N THR A 53 -2.56 -8.52 2.35
CA THR A 53 -2.20 -9.59 3.27
C THR A 53 -2.78 -10.90 2.78
N ARG A 54 -1.95 -11.94 2.74
CA ARG A 54 -2.37 -13.28 2.37
C ARG A 54 -1.69 -14.29 3.29
N ARG A 55 -2.34 -15.42 3.48
CA ARG A 55 -1.73 -16.53 4.23
C ARG A 55 -0.55 -17.07 3.45
N ALA A 56 0.57 -17.25 4.13
CA ALA A 56 1.75 -17.85 3.52
C ALA A 56 1.41 -19.27 3.05
N GLY A 57 1.81 -19.60 1.83
CA GLY A 57 1.50 -20.88 1.23
C GLY A 57 0.08 -21.02 0.68
N GLY A 58 -0.67 -19.92 0.62
CA GLY A 58 -2.01 -19.92 0.05
C GLY A 58 -2.00 -20.06 -1.47
N LEU A 59 -3.20 -20.20 -2.04
CA LEU A 59 -3.36 -20.44 -3.49
C LEU A 59 -3.03 -19.23 -4.35
N THR A 60 -3.13 -18.04 -3.78
CA THR A 60 -2.83 -16.80 -4.51
C THR A 60 -1.77 -16.00 -3.77
N THR A 61 -0.97 -15.26 -4.53
CA THR A 61 0.01 -14.33 -3.95
C THR A 61 -0.61 -12.94 -3.83
N PRO A 62 -0.11 -12.10 -2.91
CA PRO A 62 -0.56 -10.71 -2.83
C PRO A 62 -0.37 -9.96 -4.14
N GLU A 63 0.70 -10.26 -4.86
CA GLU A 63 1.03 -9.61 -6.13
C GLU A 63 -0.02 -9.88 -7.21
N GLU A 64 -0.69 -11.02 -7.16
CA GLU A 64 -1.75 -11.35 -8.12
C GLU A 64 -2.99 -10.48 -7.97
N ALA A 65 -3.12 -9.76 -6.86
CA ALA A 65 -4.21 -8.82 -6.65
C ALA A 65 -4.03 -7.52 -7.45
N ILE A 66 -2.83 -7.28 -7.99
CA ILE A 66 -2.57 -6.10 -8.80
C ILE A 66 -3.09 -6.32 -10.21
N THR A 67 -4.08 -5.52 -10.60
CA THR A 67 -4.68 -5.58 -11.92
C THR A 67 -4.70 -4.18 -12.53
N PRO A 68 -4.84 -4.05 -13.87
CA PRO A 68 -5.00 -2.74 -14.49
C PRO A 68 -6.15 -1.92 -13.92
N ARG A 69 -7.26 -2.58 -13.60
CA ARG A 69 -8.42 -1.92 -12.99
C ARG A 69 -8.08 -1.37 -11.61
N LYS A 70 -7.38 -2.16 -10.79
CA LYS A 70 -6.97 -1.74 -9.46
C LYS A 70 -6.03 -0.55 -9.54
N PHE A 71 -5.06 -0.61 -10.46
CA PHE A 71 -4.13 0.49 -10.67
C PHE A 71 -4.85 1.76 -11.10
N ALA A 72 -5.79 1.67 -12.04
CA ALA A 72 -6.56 2.83 -12.48
C ALA A 72 -7.33 3.47 -11.32
N SER A 73 -7.91 2.64 -10.45
CA SER A 73 -8.63 3.10 -9.26
C SER A 73 -7.69 3.82 -8.29
N LEU A 74 -6.52 3.22 -8.02
CA LEU A 74 -5.51 3.83 -7.14
C LEU A 74 -5.00 5.16 -7.69
N ARG A 75 -4.79 5.22 -9.00
CA ARG A 75 -4.31 6.46 -9.64
C ARG A 75 -5.31 7.59 -9.49
N ARG A 76 -6.61 7.29 -9.63
CA ARG A 76 -7.66 8.30 -9.42
C ARG A 76 -7.70 8.77 -7.97
N ALA A 77 -7.56 7.84 -7.03
CA ALA A 77 -7.51 8.20 -5.61
C ALA A 77 -6.30 9.06 -5.29
N ALA A 78 -5.14 8.72 -5.87
CA ALA A 78 -3.92 9.50 -5.70
C ALA A 78 -4.07 10.91 -6.26
N GLU A 79 -4.67 11.06 -7.43
CA GLU A 79 -4.93 12.36 -8.03
C GLU A 79 -5.82 13.21 -7.13
N ALA A 80 -6.87 12.60 -6.56
CA ALA A 80 -7.76 13.30 -5.64
C ALA A 80 -7.01 13.76 -4.39
N TYR A 81 -6.17 12.88 -3.82
CA TYR A 81 -5.35 13.22 -2.65
C TYR A 81 -4.41 14.38 -2.96
N MET A 82 -3.67 14.30 -4.05
CA MET A 82 -2.69 15.31 -4.42
C MET A 82 -3.36 16.66 -4.68
N THR A 83 -4.53 16.66 -5.32
CA THR A 83 -5.29 17.87 -5.59
C THR A 83 -5.79 18.49 -4.29
N GLN A 84 -6.37 17.70 -3.41
CA GLN A 84 -6.93 18.19 -2.14
C GLN A 84 -5.85 18.75 -1.22
N HIS A 85 -4.67 18.14 -1.21
CA HIS A 85 -3.56 18.54 -0.34
C HIS A 85 -2.57 19.46 -1.04
N ARG A 86 -2.81 19.81 -2.30
CA ARG A 86 -1.94 20.68 -3.11
C ARG A 86 -0.50 20.20 -3.15
N VAL A 87 -0.33 18.87 -3.29
CA VAL A 87 0.99 18.25 -3.33
C VAL A 87 1.47 18.20 -4.78
N ARG A 88 2.74 18.54 -5.00
CA ARG A 88 3.37 18.53 -6.32
C ARG A 88 4.63 17.67 -6.34
N LEU A 89 4.59 16.56 -5.62
CA LEU A 89 5.68 15.59 -5.64
C LEU A 89 5.42 14.54 -6.72
N GLU A 90 6.47 13.85 -7.13
CA GLU A 90 6.35 12.75 -8.08
C GLU A 90 5.59 11.58 -7.44
N PRO A 91 4.47 11.13 -8.01
CA PRO A 91 3.74 10.00 -7.44
C PRO A 91 4.38 8.67 -7.82
N GLN A 92 4.46 7.77 -6.82
CA GLN A 92 4.91 6.39 -6.99
C GLN A 92 3.84 5.46 -6.46
N PHE A 93 3.62 4.34 -7.15
CA PHE A 93 2.59 3.35 -6.76
C PHE A 93 3.27 2.05 -6.39
N ASP A 94 3.17 1.68 -5.14
CA ASP A 94 3.93 0.57 -4.57
C ASP A 94 3.01 -0.48 -3.97
N LEU A 95 3.56 -1.67 -3.77
CA LEU A 95 2.87 -2.77 -3.12
C LEU A 95 3.62 -3.21 -1.88
N ALA A 96 2.92 -3.28 -0.75
CA ALA A 96 3.39 -3.96 0.44
C ALA A 96 2.64 -5.28 0.53
N ALA A 97 3.32 -6.36 0.19
CA ALA A 97 2.78 -7.71 0.26
C ALA A 97 3.13 -8.29 1.63
N VAL A 98 2.11 -8.65 2.39
CA VAL A 98 2.29 -9.18 3.74
C VAL A 98 1.93 -10.66 3.76
N ASP A 99 2.89 -11.50 4.10
CA ASP A 99 2.68 -12.93 4.27
C ASP A 99 2.36 -13.20 5.74
N LEU A 100 1.21 -13.79 6.00
CA LEU A 100 0.78 -14.15 7.34
C LEU A 100 1.05 -15.64 7.56
N PHE A 101 1.85 -15.96 8.57
CA PHE A 101 2.20 -17.34 8.91
C PHE A 101 1.29 -17.89 10.00
N PRO A 102 1.20 -19.24 10.11
CA PRO A 102 0.29 -19.86 11.08
C PRO A 102 0.57 -19.49 12.54
N ASP A 103 1.82 -19.17 12.88
CA ASP A 103 2.19 -18.75 14.24
C ASP A 103 1.83 -17.28 14.53
N GLY A 104 1.22 -16.59 13.57
CA GLY A 104 0.85 -15.19 13.72
C GLY A 104 1.92 -14.22 13.30
N SER A 105 3.12 -14.70 12.94
CA SER A 105 4.17 -13.82 12.45
C SER A 105 3.86 -13.35 11.03
N MET A 106 4.46 -12.23 10.65
CA MET A 106 4.26 -11.63 9.33
C MET A 106 5.59 -11.27 8.70
N ASN A 107 5.64 -11.39 7.38
CA ASN A 107 6.78 -10.95 6.60
C ASN A 107 6.30 -9.95 5.57
N VAL A 108 6.96 -8.79 5.48
CA VAL A 108 6.59 -7.75 4.52
C VAL A 108 7.57 -7.79 3.36
N ARG A 109 7.02 -7.91 2.16
CA ARG A 109 7.77 -7.79 0.91
C ARG A 109 7.32 -6.52 0.22
N PHE A 110 8.21 -5.55 0.12
CA PHE A 110 7.86 -4.25 -0.44
C PHE A 110 8.43 -4.12 -1.85
N THR A 111 7.56 -3.77 -2.80
CA THR A 111 7.94 -3.55 -4.18
C THR A 111 7.64 -2.11 -4.56
N GLU A 112 8.66 -1.32 -4.77
CA GLU A 112 8.50 0.04 -5.28
C GLU A 112 8.16 -0.02 -6.75
N ARG A 113 7.29 0.92 -7.18
CA ARG A 113 6.86 1.04 -8.58
C ARG A 113 6.26 -0.26 -9.10
N ALA A 114 5.52 -0.95 -8.21
CA ALA A 114 4.88 -2.22 -8.55
C ALA A 114 3.81 -2.04 -9.62
N MET A 115 3.33 -0.82 -9.80
CA MET A 115 2.25 -0.49 -10.72
C MET A 115 2.72 0.57 -11.72
N GLU A 116 3.76 0.25 -12.46
CA GLU A 116 4.17 1.11 -13.56
C GLU A 116 3.29 0.89 -14.77
N CYS A 117 3.08 1.97 -15.51
CA CYS A 117 2.11 1.98 -16.58
C CYS A 117 2.64 1.38 -17.87
N ASN A 118 2.70 0.06 -17.93
CA ASN A 118 2.81 -0.65 -19.20
C ASN A 118 1.48 -1.31 -19.56
N TRP A 119 0.46 -0.84 -18.96
CA TRP A 119 -0.83 -1.50 -18.98
C TRP A 119 -1.74 -0.80 -20.00
#